data_3ddde8254ee9b35349f6ee269d51e3e0
#
_entry.id   3ddde8254ee9b35349f6ee269d51e3e0
#
_cell.length_a   1.000
_cell.length_b   1.000
_cell.length_c   1.000
_cell.angle_alpha   90.00
_cell.angle_beta   90.00
_cell.angle_gamma   90.00
#
_symmetry.space_group_name_H-M   'P 1'
#
loop_
_entity.id
_entity.type
_entity.pdbx_description
1 polymer ?
#
loop_
_entity_poly.entity_id
_entity_poly.type
_entity_poly.pdbx_seq_one_letter_code
_entity_poly.pdbx_strand_id
1 'polypeptide(L)'
;MNTIDWLPAAVRAVATERRLKAGQTLFRQGHRTSGLYEIVEGQVRLVRVNRAGKEAVLHVAMAGETMAEASLFSASYHCDALASTDAVVRL
;
A
#
# COMPACT_ATOMS: atom_id res chain seq x y z
N MET A 1 -10.03 11.70 -9.09
CA MET A 1 -9.09 11.18 -10.12
C MET A 1 -8.06 10.29 -9.45
N ASN A 2 -7.85 9.10 -9.98
CA ASN A 2 -6.82 8.19 -9.48
C ASN A 2 -5.45 8.68 -9.90
N THR A 3 -4.44 8.46 -9.03
CA THR A 3 -3.06 8.85 -9.31
C THR A 3 -2.56 8.29 -10.63
N ILE A 4 -2.93 7.05 -10.95
CA ILE A 4 -2.47 6.37 -12.16
C ILE A 4 -3.12 6.89 -13.45
N ASP A 5 -4.25 7.59 -13.37
CA ASP A 5 -4.99 8.05 -14.55
C ASP A 5 -4.25 9.12 -15.37
N TRP A 6 -3.32 9.84 -14.76
CA TRP A 6 -2.50 10.82 -15.47
C TRP A 6 -1.32 10.22 -16.23
N LEU A 7 -1.00 8.93 -15.98
CA LEU A 7 0.10 8.25 -16.65
C LEU A 7 -0.26 7.94 -18.11
N PRO A 8 0.73 7.92 -19.02
CA PRO A 8 0.50 7.44 -20.38
C PRO A 8 -0.08 6.03 -20.41
N ALA A 9 -0.91 5.74 -21.40
CA ALA A 9 -1.56 4.45 -21.51
C ALA A 9 -0.58 3.26 -21.49
N ALA A 10 0.58 3.40 -22.12
CA ALA A 10 1.60 2.35 -22.12
C ALA A 10 2.15 2.07 -20.71
N VAL A 11 2.31 3.09 -19.88
CA VAL A 11 2.77 2.94 -18.50
C VAL A 11 1.67 2.32 -17.64
N ARG A 12 0.42 2.76 -17.79
CA ARG A 12 -0.71 2.18 -17.07
C ARG A 12 -0.91 0.70 -17.38
N ALA A 13 -0.63 0.28 -18.62
CA ALA A 13 -0.79 -1.10 -19.04
C ALA A 13 0.11 -2.09 -18.29
N VAL A 14 1.24 -1.61 -17.71
CA VAL A 14 2.15 -2.46 -16.91
C VAL A 14 1.85 -2.39 -15.40
N ALA A 15 0.89 -1.56 -14.98
CA ALA A 15 0.50 -1.50 -13.56
C ALA A 15 -0.13 -2.82 -13.12
N THR A 16 0.33 -3.34 -11.99
CA THR A 16 -0.13 -4.61 -11.45
C THR A 16 -1.22 -4.39 -10.41
N GLU A 17 -2.37 -5.02 -10.61
CA GLU A 17 -3.46 -5.02 -9.65
C GLU A 17 -3.33 -6.22 -8.71
N ARG A 18 -3.52 -5.98 -7.41
CA ARG A 18 -3.57 -7.03 -6.39
C ARG A 18 -4.87 -6.93 -5.61
N ARG A 19 -5.48 -8.09 -5.37
CA ARG A 19 -6.65 -8.20 -4.52
C ARG A 19 -6.24 -8.76 -3.17
N LEU A 20 -6.69 -8.12 -2.10
CA LEU A 20 -6.40 -8.49 -0.73
C LEU A 20 -7.69 -8.77 0.00
N LYS A 21 -7.67 -9.82 0.82
CA LYS A 21 -8.71 -10.07 1.80
C LYS A 21 -8.40 -9.34 3.09
N ALA A 22 -9.44 -8.98 3.85
CA ALA A 22 -9.27 -8.36 5.16
C ALA A 22 -8.26 -9.17 5.99
N GLY A 23 -7.29 -8.48 6.58
CA GLY A 23 -6.22 -9.06 7.39
C GLY A 23 -4.98 -9.49 6.60
N GLN A 24 -5.03 -9.54 5.27
CA GLN A 24 -3.84 -9.89 4.49
C GLN A 24 -2.83 -8.75 4.47
N THR A 25 -1.55 -9.12 4.46
CA THR A 25 -0.43 -8.17 4.40
C THR A 25 -0.11 -7.83 2.96
N LEU A 26 0.00 -6.53 2.66
CA LEU A 26 0.46 -6.04 1.38
C LEU A 26 1.99 -5.95 1.34
N PHE A 27 2.58 -5.33 2.35
CA PHE A 27 4.02 -5.31 2.55
C PHE A 27 4.37 -5.22 4.03
N ARG A 28 5.61 -5.56 4.36
CA ARG A 28 6.13 -5.54 5.73
C ARG A 28 7.29 -4.56 5.86
N GLN A 29 7.42 -3.99 7.06
CA GLN A 29 8.57 -3.18 7.42
C GLN A 29 9.87 -3.95 7.13
N GLY A 30 10.83 -3.27 6.54
CA GLY A 30 12.13 -3.85 6.21
C GLY A 30 12.19 -4.58 4.88
N HIS A 31 11.06 -4.95 4.27
CA HIS A 31 11.07 -5.53 2.94
C HIS A 31 11.47 -4.49 1.89
N ARG A 32 12.10 -4.97 0.81
CA ARG A 32 12.51 -4.11 -0.30
C ARG A 32 11.30 -3.37 -0.87
N THR A 33 11.44 -2.07 -1.09
CA THR A 33 10.40 -1.28 -1.73
C THR A 33 10.20 -1.73 -3.17
N SER A 34 8.95 -1.86 -3.59
CA SER A 34 8.59 -2.26 -4.96
C SER A 34 7.82 -1.17 -5.70
N GLY A 35 7.64 -0.01 -5.09
CA GLY A 35 7.05 1.14 -5.73
C GLY A 35 5.89 1.76 -4.96
N LEU A 36 5.11 2.56 -5.68
CA LEU A 36 3.97 3.30 -5.15
C LEU A 36 2.69 2.49 -5.36
N TYR A 37 1.88 2.40 -4.31
CA TYR A 37 0.57 1.74 -4.39
C TYR A 37 -0.56 2.75 -4.39
N GLU A 38 -1.55 2.51 -5.25
CA GLU A 38 -2.82 3.21 -5.24
C GLU A 38 -3.90 2.29 -4.67
N ILE A 39 -4.74 2.80 -3.76
CA ILE A 39 -5.90 2.08 -3.26
C ILE A 39 -7.04 2.28 -4.25
N VAL A 40 -7.50 1.21 -4.87
CA VAL A 40 -8.62 1.24 -5.83
C VAL A 40 -9.93 1.05 -5.10
N GLU A 41 -9.99 0.07 -4.18
CA GLU A 41 -11.16 -0.25 -3.37
C GLU A 41 -10.72 -0.66 -1.97
N GLY A 42 -11.58 -0.41 -0.98
CA GLY A 42 -11.37 -0.83 0.39
C GLY A 42 -10.44 0.07 1.17
N GLN A 43 -9.87 -0.48 2.24
CA GLN A 43 -8.99 0.24 3.16
C GLN A 43 -7.75 -0.58 3.47
N VAL A 44 -6.62 0.11 3.53
CA VAL A 44 -5.33 -0.47 3.93
C VAL A 44 -4.77 0.37 5.07
N ARG A 45 -4.43 -0.27 6.20
CA ARG A 45 -3.81 0.43 7.32
C ARG A 45 -2.30 0.27 7.28
N LEU A 46 -1.60 1.35 7.56
CA LEU A 46 -0.16 1.37 7.76
C LEU A 46 0.11 1.30 9.25
N VAL A 47 0.89 0.33 9.68
CA VAL A 47 1.12 0.07 11.11
C VAL A 47 2.58 -0.17 11.41
N ARG A 48 2.98 0.12 12.66
CA ARG A 48 4.20 -0.37 13.27
C ARG A 48 3.84 -1.33 14.38
N VAL A 49 4.56 -2.43 14.45
CA VAL A 49 4.36 -3.45 15.48
C VAL A 49 5.52 -3.40 16.44
N ASN A 50 5.24 -3.29 17.75
CA ASN A 50 6.27 -3.30 18.77
C ASN A 50 6.69 -4.75 19.13
N ARG A 51 7.67 -4.88 20.05
CA ARG A 51 8.18 -6.19 20.46
C ARG A 51 7.12 -7.09 21.10
N ALA A 52 6.09 -6.50 21.70
CA ALA A 52 4.98 -7.24 22.31
C ALA A 52 3.92 -7.67 21.29
N GLY A 53 4.11 -7.37 20.00
CA GLY A 53 3.15 -7.68 18.94
C GLY A 53 2.00 -6.68 18.85
N LYS A 54 2.09 -5.54 19.54
CA LYS A 54 1.04 -4.54 19.55
C LYS A 54 1.18 -3.59 18.36
N GLU A 55 0.08 -3.42 17.63
CA GLU A 55 0.04 -2.50 16.48
C GLU A 55 -0.18 -1.06 16.91
N ALA A 56 0.58 -0.14 16.30
CA ALA A 56 0.27 1.28 16.30
C ALA A 56 -0.13 1.67 14.88
N VAL A 57 -1.37 2.09 14.67
CA VAL A 57 -1.86 2.52 13.37
C VAL A 57 -1.33 3.91 13.08
N LEU A 58 -0.55 4.03 11.99
CA LEU A 58 0.03 5.29 11.54
C LEU A 58 -0.90 6.04 10.61
N HIS A 59 -1.63 5.31 9.77
CA HIS A 59 -2.52 5.87 8.77
C HIS A 59 -3.46 4.79 8.24
N VAL A 60 -4.66 5.19 7.86
CA VAL A 60 -5.60 4.33 7.14
C VAL A 60 -5.79 4.93 5.74
N ALA A 61 -5.28 4.25 4.73
CA ALA A 61 -5.42 4.66 3.34
C ALA A 61 -6.73 4.12 2.78
N MET A 62 -7.48 5.00 2.12
CA MET A 62 -8.78 4.70 1.54
C MET A 62 -8.73 4.79 0.02
N ALA A 63 -9.80 4.31 -0.64
CA ALA A 63 -9.91 4.37 -2.09
C ALA A 63 -9.63 5.79 -2.63
N GLY A 64 -8.78 5.87 -3.64
CA GLY A 64 -8.32 7.12 -4.24
C GLY A 64 -7.01 7.65 -3.66
N GLU A 65 -6.54 7.12 -2.52
CA GLU A 65 -5.26 7.52 -1.93
C GLU A 65 -4.12 6.67 -2.48
N THR A 66 -2.92 7.27 -2.48
CA THR A 66 -1.67 6.55 -2.70
C THR A 66 -0.96 6.34 -1.37
N MET A 67 -0.11 5.32 -1.31
CA MET A 67 0.68 5.04 -0.12
C MET A 67 2.08 4.55 -0.47
N ALA A 68 2.94 4.47 0.52
CA ALA A 68 4.35 4.14 0.39
C ALA A 68 5.18 5.22 -0.31
N GLU A 69 4.66 6.45 -0.40
CA GLU A 69 5.34 7.58 -1.04
C GLU A 69 6.69 7.89 -0.38
N ALA A 70 6.74 7.87 0.95
CA ALA A 70 7.98 8.10 1.69
C ALA A 70 9.03 7.03 1.40
N SER A 71 8.60 5.83 1.05
CA SER A 71 9.50 4.71 0.75
C SER A 71 10.13 4.79 -0.64
N LEU A 72 9.69 5.71 -1.50
CA LEU A 72 10.32 5.94 -2.82
C LEU A 72 11.79 6.38 -2.68
N PHE A 73 12.15 6.99 -1.55
CA PHE A 73 13.49 7.48 -1.26
C PHE A 73 14.26 6.55 -0.32
N SER A 74 13.74 5.36 -0.09
CA SER A 74 14.34 4.37 0.81
C SER A 74 14.39 3.01 0.13
N ALA A 75 15.38 2.20 0.50
CA ALA A 75 15.52 0.84 -0.03
C ALA A 75 14.49 -0.14 0.55
N SER A 76 13.84 0.21 1.66
CA SER A 76 12.89 -0.65 2.34
C SER A 76 11.71 0.12 2.90
N TYR A 77 10.60 -0.58 3.15
CA TYR A 77 9.42 -0.01 3.78
C TYR A 77 9.65 0.28 5.26
N HIS A 78 9.06 1.36 5.76
CA HIS A 78 9.20 1.83 7.15
C HIS A 78 8.10 1.30 8.08
N CYS A 79 7.11 0.63 7.54
CA CYS A 79 5.98 0.08 8.29
C CYS A 79 5.39 -1.11 7.55
N ASP A 80 4.46 -1.80 8.21
CA ASP A 80 3.65 -2.82 7.57
C ASP A 80 2.40 -2.20 6.97
N ALA A 81 1.89 -2.81 5.89
CA ALA A 81 0.60 -2.46 5.32
C ALA A 81 -0.29 -3.69 5.30
N LEU A 82 -1.47 -3.58 5.91
CA LEU A 82 -2.44 -4.66 6.01
C LEU A 82 -3.81 -4.18 5.53
N ALA A 83 -4.51 -5.04 4.81
CA ALA A 83 -5.87 -4.76 4.41
C ALA A 83 -6.78 -4.76 5.66
N SER A 84 -7.44 -3.64 5.92
CA SER A 84 -8.43 -3.53 7.00
C SER A 84 -9.77 -4.13 6.59
N THR A 85 -10.08 -4.03 5.30
CA THR A 85 -11.22 -4.65 4.62
C THR A 85 -10.70 -5.41 3.42
N ASP A 86 -11.56 -6.13 2.72
CA ASP A 86 -11.21 -6.59 1.39
C ASP A 86 -10.84 -5.36 0.55
N ALA A 87 -9.76 -5.45 -0.19
CA ALA A 87 -9.18 -4.30 -0.87
C ALA A 87 -8.63 -4.67 -2.23
N VAL A 88 -8.56 -3.67 -3.11
CA VAL A 88 -7.89 -3.77 -4.41
C VAL A 88 -6.87 -2.64 -4.48
N VAL A 89 -5.63 -2.99 -4.78
CA VAL A 89 -4.52 -2.02 -4.91
C VAL A 89 -3.85 -2.19 -6.27
N ARG A 90 -3.24 -1.11 -6.74
CA ARG A 90 -2.39 -1.10 -7.95
C ARG A 90 -1.00 -0.63 -7.60
N LEU A 91 -0.04 -1.36 -8.12
CA LEU A 91 1.36 -0.97 -8.02
C LEU A 91 1.71 -0.04 -9.18
#